data_e17b133e92d611bac6e69c4136f481d9
#
_entry.id   e17b133e92d611bac6e69c4136f481d9
#
_cell.length_a   1.000
_cell.length_b   1.000
_cell.length_c   1.000
_cell.angle_alpha   90.00
_cell.angle_beta   90.00
_cell.angle_gamma   90.00
#
_symmetry.space_group_name_H-M   'P 1'
#
loop_
_entity.id
_entity.type
_entity.pdbx_description
1 polymer ?
#
loop_
_entity_poly.entity_id
_entity_poly.type
_entity_poly.pdbx_seq_one_letter_code
_entity_poly.pdbx_strand_id
1 'polypeptide(L)'
;MANNTSSDEGTTEPVAIAPEAWKALAIGADGYVLVGFNSTATNIAFDDITASFPAVAETTTAFVSSGYLIGTAAFLPLGGRIADRQGRVKMFQLGVMLFAVSSVLSALAPNVWVLIAARVLQAIAGALVIPASLSMVLPLFPATRRSTAVAAWAAAGPLSAAVAPSASASILQFSSWRWLYFLSAPVALVVWLVGRRRLNEVTAPDATGKLDIVGAILGTAGIALVVFGVGKGKDWGWTSALTVGSFVVAAAAIIAFLAQSKRHPHPLIDLALFRKREVWMANAANTLISVSSLAIWLVWPLYLKRIWGYSNLQIGLALTAGPIAAATMTLAGGRVADRVGHKWPIHIGSLIMVFSVGWCWLVLDQDGSYVTSFLPGILSFGFGWGFSSPTMNSYALESVPESTWGSMNAAFNMLRNVAGAIGVAAAVAFVGSADRPDIVAAFDRVFLFFFVSTALGAVTIFAFYPRKALSPDR
;
A
#
# COMPACT_ATOMS: atom_id res chain seq x y z
N MET A 1 8.44 67.68 -16.87
CA MET A 1 8.07 66.97 -15.62
C MET A 1 8.09 65.48 -15.93
N ALA A 2 9.18 64.84 -15.60
CA ALA A 2 9.38 63.41 -15.82
C ALA A 2 8.82 62.64 -14.61
N ASN A 3 7.89 61.75 -14.88
CA ASN A 3 7.30 60.87 -13.87
C ASN A 3 8.10 59.58 -13.86
N ASN A 4 8.92 59.40 -12.86
CA ASN A 4 9.78 58.25 -12.61
C ASN A 4 8.95 57.20 -11.86
N THR A 5 8.37 56.23 -12.59
CA THR A 5 7.80 55.02 -11.97
C THR A 5 8.90 53.97 -11.91
N SER A 6 9.60 53.96 -10.78
CA SER A 6 10.46 52.84 -10.40
C SER A 6 9.59 51.61 -10.16
N SER A 7 9.61 50.67 -11.08
CA SER A 7 9.16 49.28 -10.89
C SER A 7 10.08 48.62 -9.86
N ASP A 8 9.58 48.50 -8.65
CA ASP A 8 10.18 47.71 -7.59
C ASP A 8 9.96 46.23 -7.96
N GLU A 9 10.89 45.68 -8.74
CA GLU A 9 11.01 44.23 -8.92
C GLU A 9 11.47 43.65 -7.58
N GLY A 10 10.49 43.35 -6.71
CA GLY A 10 10.72 42.62 -5.49
C GLY A 10 11.34 41.26 -5.79
N THR A 11 12.66 41.18 -5.72
CA THR A 11 13.40 39.94 -5.60
C THR A 11 12.88 39.22 -4.36
N THR A 12 11.91 38.29 -4.53
CA THR A 12 11.47 37.40 -3.46
C THR A 12 12.66 36.53 -3.06
N GLU A 13 13.38 36.95 -2.02
CA GLU A 13 14.37 36.06 -1.38
C GLU A 13 13.73 34.69 -1.14
N PRO A 14 14.45 33.58 -1.45
CA PRO A 14 13.93 32.26 -1.21
C PRO A 14 13.67 32.09 0.29
N VAL A 15 12.40 32.00 0.69
CA VAL A 15 11.99 31.80 2.08
C VAL A 15 12.69 30.56 2.61
N ALA A 16 13.62 30.75 3.55
CA ALA A 16 14.38 29.67 4.16
C ALA A 16 13.43 28.75 4.96
N ILE A 17 13.55 27.45 4.74
CA ILE A 17 12.76 26.46 5.46
C ILE A 17 13.37 26.30 6.87
N ALA A 18 12.55 26.48 7.90
CA ALA A 18 12.99 26.34 9.29
C ALA A 18 13.54 24.93 9.57
N PRO A 19 14.64 24.81 10.34
CA PRO A 19 15.20 23.48 10.70
C PRO A 19 14.17 22.55 11.39
N GLU A 20 13.21 23.13 12.10
CA GLU A 20 12.12 22.40 12.77
C GLU A 20 11.22 21.68 11.79
N ALA A 21 10.98 22.25 10.61
CA ALA A 21 10.18 21.63 9.55
C ALA A 21 10.87 20.36 9.00
N TRP A 22 12.18 20.41 8.81
CA TRP A 22 12.98 19.26 8.38
C TRP A 22 13.03 18.15 9.45
N LYS A 23 13.12 18.51 10.72
CA LYS A 23 13.06 17.54 11.84
C LYS A 23 11.69 16.88 11.90
N ALA A 24 10.61 17.64 11.78
CA ALA A 24 9.26 17.08 11.73
C ALA A 24 9.06 16.16 10.52
N LEU A 25 9.60 16.53 9.35
CA LEU A 25 9.57 15.70 8.15
C LEU A 25 10.31 14.38 8.38
N ALA A 26 11.52 14.41 8.94
CA ALA A 26 12.30 13.20 9.22
C ALA A 26 11.52 12.26 10.15
N ILE A 27 10.99 12.78 11.27
CA ILE A 27 10.21 11.98 12.24
C ILE A 27 8.96 11.37 11.56
N GLY A 28 8.27 12.15 10.74
CA GLY A 28 7.08 11.68 10.01
C GLY A 28 7.42 10.61 8.97
N ALA A 29 8.52 10.80 8.24
CA ALA A 29 9.04 9.85 7.25
C ALA A 29 9.50 8.54 7.91
N ASP A 30 10.18 8.60 9.07
CA ASP A 30 10.59 7.41 9.83
C ASP A 30 9.37 6.59 10.27
N GLY A 31 8.29 7.24 10.71
CA GLY A 31 7.03 6.56 10.99
C GLY A 31 6.46 5.84 9.76
N TYR A 32 6.54 6.44 8.59
CA TYR A 32 6.09 5.81 7.34
C TYR A 32 7.00 4.66 6.91
N VAL A 33 8.32 4.81 7.00
CA VAL A 33 9.30 3.73 6.75
C VAL A 33 9.04 2.52 7.64
N LEU A 34 8.77 2.75 8.92
CA LEU A 34 8.48 1.69 9.90
C LEU A 34 7.26 0.85 9.49
N VAL A 35 6.17 1.51 9.06
CA VAL A 35 4.94 0.86 8.59
C VAL A 35 5.20 0.06 7.31
N GLY A 36 5.88 0.64 6.34
CA GLY A 36 6.22 0.01 5.07
C GLY A 36 7.16 -1.20 5.23
N PHE A 37 8.20 -1.05 6.07
CA PHE A 37 9.13 -2.13 6.39
C PHE A 37 8.41 -3.36 6.93
N ASN A 38 7.55 -3.19 7.93
CA ASN A 38 6.84 -4.30 8.56
C ASN A 38 5.90 -5.04 7.61
N SER A 39 5.29 -4.34 6.66
CA SER A 39 4.46 -4.96 5.63
C SER A 39 5.27 -5.90 4.74
N THR A 40 6.41 -5.45 4.25
CA THR A 40 7.31 -6.23 3.37
C THR A 40 7.98 -7.37 4.13
N ALA A 41 8.49 -7.10 5.35
CA ALA A 41 9.15 -8.07 6.21
C ALA A 41 8.29 -9.30 6.49
N THR A 42 7.00 -9.10 6.75
CA THR A 42 6.04 -10.19 7.00
C THR A 42 5.90 -11.11 5.80
N ASN A 43 5.87 -10.56 4.59
CA ASN A 43 5.73 -11.37 3.38
C ASN A 43 6.96 -12.25 3.12
N ILE A 44 8.16 -11.75 3.43
CA ILE A 44 9.42 -12.51 3.32
C ILE A 44 9.48 -13.62 4.37
N ALA A 45 8.99 -13.35 5.57
CA ALA A 45 8.95 -14.31 6.68
C ALA A 45 7.78 -15.31 6.61
N PHE A 46 6.97 -15.30 5.57
CA PHE A 46 5.71 -16.06 5.52
C PHE A 46 5.91 -17.56 5.75
N ASP A 47 6.88 -18.17 5.08
CA ASP A 47 7.20 -19.61 5.27
C ASP A 47 7.68 -19.93 6.67
N ASP A 48 8.53 -19.06 7.26
CA ASP A 48 9.06 -19.27 8.62
C ASP A 48 7.95 -19.09 9.68
N ILE A 49 6.99 -18.19 9.43
CA ILE A 49 5.79 -18.04 10.25
C ILE A 49 4.92 -19.30 10.13
N THR A 50 4.67 -19.77 8.91
CA THR A 50 3.85 -20.97 8.64
C THR A 50 4.47 -22.21 9.30
N ALA A 51 5.77 -22.39 9.18
CA ALA A 51 6.51 -23.47 9.81
C ALA A 51 6.43 -23.45 11.35
N SER A 52 6.25 -22.27 11.95
CA SER A 52 6.11 -22.10 13.40
C SER A 52 4.72 -22.53 13.93
N PHE A 53 3.73 -22.68 13.04
CA PHE A 53 2.36 -23.06 13.39
C PHE A 53 1.84 -24.22 12.53
N PRO A 54 2.49 -25.42 12.58
CA PRO A 54 2.22 -26.52 11.65
C PRO A 54 0.81 -27.13 11.78
N ALA A 55 0.15 -26.93 12.92
CA ALA A 55 -1.23 -27.39 13.14
C ALA A 55 -2.29 -26.50 12.46
N VAL A 56 -1.88 -25.39 11.85
CA VAL A 56 -2.79 -24.41 11.23
C VAL A 56 -2.62 -24.41 9.73
N ALA A 57 -3.72 -24.43 8.98
CA ALA A 57 -3.68 -24.37 7.53
C ALA A 57 -2.97 -23.08 7.05
N GLU A 58 -2.16 -23.19 6.01
CA GLU A 58 -1.41 -22.09 5.42
C GLU A 58 -2.32 -20.93 4.95
N THR A 59 -3.52 -21.27 4.47
CA THR A 59 -4.59 -20.33 4.14
C THR A 59 -5.02 -19.47 5.34
N THR A 60 -4.94 -20.00 6.56
CA THR A 60 -5.19 -19.23 7.79
C THR A 60 -4.00 -18.31 8.10
N THR A 61 -2.77 -18.80 7.94
CA THR A 61 -1.56 -17.99 8.14
C THR A 61 -1.50 -16.82 7.17
N ALA A 62 -2.08 -16.94 5.97
CA ALA A 62 -2.18 -15.85 5.00
C ALA A 62 -2.89 -14.59 5.56
N PHE A 63 -3.76 -14.76 6.56
CA PHE A 63 -4.41 -13.62 7.22
C PHE A 63 -3.45 -12.75 8.05
N VAL A 64 -2.24 -13.21 8.34
CA VAL A 64 -1.17 -12.38 8.93
C VAL A 64 -0.82 -11.21 7.99
N SER A 65 -0.79 -11.44 6.67
CA SER A 65 -0.55 -10.41 5.65
C SER A 65 -1.85 -9.77 5.15
N SER A 66 -2.85 -10.56 4.75
CA SER A 66 -4.11 -10.01 4.22
C SER A 66 -4.93 -9.28 5.28
N GLY A 67 -4.92 -9.73 6.54
CA GLY A 67 -5.57 -9.04 7.66
C GLY A 67 -4.97 -7.65 7.91
N TYR A 68 -3.67 -7.51 7.75
CA TYR A 68 -3.00 -6.20 7.79
C TYR A 68 -3.48 -5.27 6.65
N LEU A 69 -3.58 -5.78 5.42
CA LEU A 69 -4.07 -5.01 4.28
C LEU A 69 -5.54 -4.60 4.45
N ILE A 70 -6.39 -5.52 4.94
CA ILE A 70 -7.79 -5.25 5.25
C ILE A 70 -7.90 -4.15 6.32
N GLY A 71 -7.17 -4.32 7.43
CA GLY A 71 -7.16 -3.34 8.51
C GLY A 71 -6.69 -1.97 8.02
N THR A 72 -5.63 -1.92 7.22
CA THR A 72 -5.15 -0.66 6.63
C THR A 72 -6.20 -0.05 5.70
N ALA A 73 -6.82 -0.85 4.82
CA ALA A 73 -7.87 -0.37 3.92
C ALA A 73 -9.05 0.26 4.68
N ALA A 74 -9.47 -0.40 5.75
CA ALA A 74 -10.62 0.01 6.56
C ALA A 74 -10.37 1.29 7.36
N PHE A 75 -9.20 1.37 8.00
CA PHE A 75 -8.92 2.41 8.99
C PHE A 75 -8.16 3.61 8.43
N LEU A 76 -7.53 3.51 7.24
CA LEU A 76 -6.77 4.62 6.66
C LEU A 76 -7.59 5.90 6.46
N PRO A 77 -8.83 5.85 5.90
CA PRO A 77 -9.65 7.05 5.76
C PRO A 77 -10.14 7.61 7.11
N LEU A 78 -10.40 6.72 8.08
CA LEU A 78 -10.79 7.12 9.43
C LEU A 78 -9.62 7.76 10.17
N GLY A 79 -8.43 7.18 10.06
CA GLY A 79 -7.21 7.66 10.72
C GLY A 79 -6.89 9.11 10.35
N GLY A 80 -7.00 9.45 9.07
CA GLY A 80 -6.83 10.82 8.59
C GLY A 80 -7.84 11.80 9.21
N ARG A 81 -9.12 11.45 9.21
CA ARG A 81 -10.16 12.28 9.81
C ARG A 81 -10.04 12.42 11.33
N ILE A 82 -9.66 11.35 12.02
CA ILE A 82 -9.44 11.39 13.46
C ILE A 82 -8.24 12.30 13.78
N ALA A 83 -7.16 12.22 12.97
CA ALA A 83 -5.99 13.09 13.12
C ALA A 83 -6.32 14.56 12.92
N ASP A 84 -7.11 14.91 11.92
CA ASP A 84 -7.53 16.29 11.69
C ASP A 84 -8.39 16.85 12.83
N ARG A 85 -9.21 16.02 13.49
CA ARG A 85 -10.10 16.45 14.60
C ARG A 85 -9.45 16.46 15.97
N GLN A 86 -8.62 15.47 16.28
CA GLN A 86 -8.07 15.28 17.63
C GLN A 86 -6.64 15.82 17.78
N GLY A 87 -6.05 16.28 16.69
CA GLY A 87 -4.68 16.76 16.62
C GLY A 87 -3.78 15.79 15.85
N ARG A 88 -3.05 16.33 14.89
CA ARG A 88 -2.23 15.55 13.96
C ARG A 88 -1.04 14.91 14.63
N VAL A 89 -0.33 15.68 15.46
CA VAL A 89 0.82 15.18 16.24
C VAL A 89 0.37 14.18 17.29
N LYS A 90 -0.73 14.46 18.00
CA LYS A 90 -1.29 13.55 19.00
C LYS A 90 -1.65 12.20 18.39
N MET A 91 -2.29 12.17 17.22
CA MET A 91 -2.69 10.94 16.55
C MET A 91 -1.49 10.21 15.93
N PHE A 92 -0.50 10.93 15.40
CA PHE A 92 0.77 10.34 15.00
C PHE A 92 1.45 9.62 16.17
N GLN A 93 1.58 10.28 17.33
CA GLN A 93 2.19 9.73 18.53
C GLN A 93 1.43 8.49 19.03
N LEU A 94 0.09 8.56 19.07
CA LEU A 94 -0.75 7.42 19.44
C LEU A 94 -0.54 6.25 18.48
N GLY A 95 -0.51 6.53 17.18
CA GLY A 95 -0.28 5.52 16.13
C GLY A 95 1.08 4.85 16.27
N VAL A 96 2.16 5.62 16.47
CA VAL A 96 3.51 5.07 16.66
C VAL A 96 3.60 4.22 17.93
N MET A 97 3.00 4.66 19.05
CA MET A 97 2.96 3.87 20.28
C MET A 97 2.16 2.58 20.11
N LEU A 98 0.99 2.65 19.48
CA LEU A 98 0.17 1.49 19.18
C LEU A 98 0.91 0.51 18.25
N PHE A 99 1.71 1.04 17.31
CA PHE A 99 2.57 0.25 16.44
C PHE A 99 3.66 -0.49 17.22
N ALA A 100 4.31 0.19 18.19
CA ALA A 100 5.29 -0.43 19.08
C ALA A 100 4.67 -1.58 19.88
N VAL A 101 3.51 -1.33 20.53
CA VAL A 101 2.79 -2.33 21.32
C VAL A 101 2.37 -3.52 20.45
N SER A 102 1.75 -3.28 19.31
CA SER A 102 1.32 -4.35 18.38
C SER A 102 2.50 -5.13 17.80
N SER A 103 3.66 -4.50 17.63
CA SER A 103 4.90 -5.18 17.22
C SER A 103 5.39 -6.14 18.30
N VAL A 104 5.40 -5.73 19.58
CA VAL A 104 5.72 -6.63 20.69
C VAL A 104 4.73 -7.79 20.78
N LEU A 105 3.43 -7.50 20.67
CA LEU A 105 2.40 -8.54 20.66
C LEU A 105 2.57 -9.53 19.50
N SER A 106 2.95 -9.05 18.32
CA SER A 106 3.26 -9.91 17.17
C SER A 106 4.47 -10.78 17.42
N ALA A 107 5.55 -10.22 18.00
CA ALA A 107 6.77 -10.97 18.32
C ALA A 107 6.52 -12.07 19.35
N LEU A 108 5.68 -11.81 20.36
CA LEU A 108 5.36 -12.72 21.46
C LEU A 108 4.16 -13.62 21.18
N ALA A 109 3.57 -13.59 19.99
CA ALA A 109 2.36 -14.34 19.67
C ALA A 109 2.55 -15.85 19.89
N PRO A 110 1.75 -16.47 20.79
CA PRO A 110 1.83 -17.90 21.08
C PRO A 110 1.15 -18.76 20.02
N ASN A 111 0.25 -18.18 19.25
CA ASN A 111 -0.49 -18.85 18.18
C ASN A 111 -0.80 -17.87 17.04
N VAL A 112 -1.22 -18.41 15.89
CA VAL A 112 -1.48 -17.62 14.68
C VAL A 112 -2.62 -16.62 14.87
N TRP A 113 -3.63 -16.91 15.69
CA TRP A 113 -4.78 -16.03 15.90
C TRP A 113 -4.40 -14.76 16.66
N VAL A 114 -3.54 -14.89 17.67
CA VAL A 114 -2.97 -13.75 18.40
C VAL A 114 -2.09 -12.92 17.45
N LEU A 115 -1.31 -13.59 16.59
CA LEU A 115 -0.51 -12.90 15.57
C LEU A 115 -1.40 -12.10 14.59
N ILE A 116 -2.45 -12.71 14.06
CA ILE A 116 -3.41 -12.05 13.16
C ILE A 116 -4.05 -10.83 13.87
N ALA A 117 -4.52 -11.00 15.10
CA ALA A 117 -5.10 -9.89 15.88
C ALA A 117 -4.09 -8.75 16.10
N ALA A 118 -2.85 -9.08 16.44
CA ALA A 118 -1.77 -8.10 16.59
C ALA A 118 -1.46 -7.39 15.27
N ARG A 119 -1.52 -8.07 14.14
CA ARG A 119 -1.33 -7.50 12.79
C ARG A 119 -2.48 -6.55 12.41
N VAL A 120 -3.71 -6.87 12.75
CA VAL A 120 -4.85 -5.96 12.55
C VAL A 120 -4.68 -4.70 13.42
N LEU A 121 -4.26 -4.86 14.68
CA LEU A 121 -3.94 -3.72 15.54
C LEU A 121 -2.80 -2.86 14.97
N GLN A 122 -1.77 -3.49 14.39
CA GLN A 122 -0.65 -2.81 13.72
C GLN A 122 -1.10 -2.07 12.45
N ALA A 123 -2.09 -2.61 11.72
CA ALA A 123 -2.71 -1.95 10.58
C ALA A 123 -3.48 -0.68 11.00
N ILE A 124 -4.22 -0.73 12.11
CA ILE A 124 -4.89 0.44 12.71
C ILE A 124 -3.85 1.50 13.09
N ALA A 125 -2.75 1.07 13.71
CA ALA A 125 -1.63 1.96 14.04
C ALA A 125 -1.05 2.64 12.80
N GLY A 126 -0.76 1.89 11.74
CA GLY A 126 -0.28 2.42 10.46
C GLY A 126 -1.27 3.39 9.80
N ALA A 127 -2.56 3.10 9.91
CA ALA A 127 -3.63 3.96 9.40
C ALA A 127 -3.72 5.32 10.14
N LEU A 128 -3.28 5.40 11.38
CA LEU A 128 -3.11 6.66 12.10
C LEU A 128 -1.79 7.37 11.72
N VAL A 129 -0.69 6.61 11.62
CA VAL A 129 0.66 7.15 11.36
C VAL A 129 0.75 7.79 9.98
N ILE A 130 0.34 7.09 8.91
CA ILE A 130 0.58 7.53 7.52
C ILE A 130 -0.06 8.90 7.23
N PRO A 131 -1.38 9.12 7.39
CA PRO A 131 -1.98 10.41 7.06
C PRO A 131 -1.56 11.50 8.05
N ALA A 132 -1.42 11.18 9.34
CA ALA A 132 -1.00 12.15 10.34
C ALA A 132 0.43 12.65 10.10
N SER A 133 1.35 11.76 9.67
CA SER A 133 2.75 12.11 9.42
C SER A 133 2.92 13.17 8.34
N LEU A 134 2.16 13.09 7.25
CA LEU A 134 2.20 14.10 6.19
C LEU A 134 1.49 15.38 6.62
N SER A 135 0.30 15.26 7.19
CA SER A 135 -0.53 16.41 7.51
C SER A 135 0.03 17.30 8.64
N MET A 136 0.84 16.75 9.57
CA MET A 136 1.53 17.53 10.59
C MET A 136 2.74 18.30 10.05
N VAL A 137 3.34 17.85 8.93
CA VAL A 137 4.54 18.45 8.33
C VAL A 137 4.20 19.60 7.40
N LEU A 138 3.15 19.45 6.58
CA LEU A 138 2.81 20.41 5.51
C LEU A 138 2.65 21.85 5.99
N PRO A 139 2.02 22.15 7.13
CA PRO A 139 1.87 23.54 7.63
C PRO A 139 3.18 24.21 8.06
N LEU A 140 4.23 23.42 8.32
CA LEU A 140 5.56 23.93 8.72
C LEU A 140 6.39 24.38 7.52
N PHE A 141 5.97 24.04 6.31
CA PHE A 141 6.65 24.46 5.06
C PHE A 141 5.93 25.65 4.42
N PRO A 142 6.68 26.63 3.89
CA PRO A 142 6.11 27.69 3.10
C PRO A 142 5.28 27.15 1.92
N ALA A 143 4.21 27.84 1.54
CA ALA A 143 3.30 27.37 0.46
C ALA A 143 4.06 27.01 -0.83
N THR A 144 5.07 27.79 -1.19
CA THR A 144 5.93 27.58 -2.37
C THR A 144 6.86 26.36 -2.26
N ARG A 145 7.01 25.74 -1.09
CA ARG A 145 7.89 24.59 -0.82
C ARG A 145 7.17 23.34 -0.35
N ARG A 146 5.83 23.34 -0.28
CA ARG A 146 5.02 22.19 0.14
C ARG A 146 5.20 20.99 -0.77
N SER A 147 5.36 21.19 -2.08
CA SER A 147 5.65 20.10 -3.02
C SER A 147 6.97 19.40 -2.68
N THR A 148 7.99 20.14 -2.25
CA THR A 148 9.28 19.58 -1.78
C THR A 148 9.07 18.70 -0.53
N ALA A 149 8.25 19.15 0.42
CA ALA A 149 7.94 18.38 1.63
C ALA A 149 7.20 17.08 1.29
N VAL A 150 6.20 17.14 0.40
CA VAL A 150 5.45 15.95 -0.05
C VAL A 150 6.37 14.97 -0.77
N ALA A 151 7.22 15.45 -1.68
CA ALA A 151 8.15 14.59 -2.42
C ALA A 151 9.16 13.91 -1.49
N ALA A 152 9.72 14.64 -0.53
CA ALA A 152 10.66 14.09 0.44
C ALA A 152 9.99 13.07 1.40
N TRP A 153 8.76 13.34 1.85
CA TRP A 153 7.98 12.38 2.63
C TRP A 153 7.62 11.14 1.80
N ALA A 154 7.18 11.32 0.57
CA ALA A 154 6.79 10.22 -0.31
C ALA A 154 7.97 9.29 -0.65
N ALA A 155 9.21 9.80 -0.64
CA ALA A 155 10.42 8.99 -0.84
C ALA A 155 10.62 7.93 0.26
N ALA A 156 10.01 8.09 1.44
CA ALA A 156 10.05 7.11 2.53
C ALA A 156 9.47 5.76 2.14
N GLY A 157 8.41 5.72 1.31
CA GLY A 157 7.80 4.48 0.83
C GLY A 157 8.76 3.61 0.00
N PRO A 158 9.28 4.10 -1.14
CA PRO A 158 10.29 3.39 -1.92
C PRO A 158 11.57 3.04 -1.14
N LEU A 159 12.03 3.92 -0.24
CA LEU A 159 13.18 3.65 0.62
C LEU A 159 12.92 2.44 1.53
N SER A 160 11.77 2.41 2.18
CA SER A 160 11.34 1.27 3.00
C SER A 160 11.28 -0.02 2.17
N ALA A 161 10.67 0.04 0.98
CA ALA A 161 10.56 -1.11 0.09
C ALA A 161 11.92 -1.60 -0.44
N ALA A 162 12.90 -0.72 -0.61
CA ALA A 162 14.25 -1.09 -1.05
C ALA A 162 15.07 -1.78 0.05
N VAL A 163 14.94 -1.29 1.30
CA VAL A 163 15.72 -1.80 2.45
C VAL A 163 15.08 -3.04 3.06
N ALA A 164 13.75 -3.11 3.12
CA ALA A 164 13.02 -4.15 3.83
C ALA A 164 13.37 -5.58 3.38
N PRO A 165 13.49 -5.94 2.10
CA PRO A 165 13.83 -7.31 1.70
C PRO A 165 15.16 -7.77 2.26
N SER A 166 16.23 -7.02 2.01
CA SER A 166 17.59 -7.40 2.45
C SER A 166 17.74 -7.37 3.97
N ALA A 167 17.18 -6.37 4.64
CA ALA A 167 17.24 -6.28 6.11
C ALA A 167 16.46 -7.43 6.77
N SER A 168 15.23 -7.72 6.28
CA SER A 168 14.42 -8.83 6.80
C SER A 168 15.10 -10.18 6.57
N ALA A 169 15.63 -10.38 5.37
CA ALA A 169 16.34 -11.60 5.01
C ALA A 169 17.57 -11.83 5.90
N SER A 170 18.34 -10.76 6.18
CA SER A 170 19.50 -10.84 7.09
C SER A 170 19.07 -11.23 8.51
N ILE A 171 17.99 -10.68 9.02
CA ILE A 171 17.45 -11.05 10.33
C ILE A 171 17.03 -12.53 10.34
N LEU A 172 16.30 -12.97 9.31
CA LEU A 172 15.82 -14.35 9.18
C LEU A 172 16.95 -15.38 9.00
N GLN A 173 18.07 -14.97 8.43
CA GLN A 173 19.24 -15.85 8.26
C GLN A 173 19.86 -16.25 9.60
N PHE A 174 19.86 -15.36 10.60
CA PHE A 174 20.54 -15.56 11.87
C PHE A 174 19.58 -15.70 13.06
N SER A 175 18.28 -15.50 12.84
CA SER A 175 17.31 -15.45 13.92
C SER A 175 15.89 -15.84 13.48
N SER A 176 14.95 -15.84 14.40
CA SER A 176 13.54 -16.13 14.15
C SER A 176 12.82 -14.91 13.52
N TRP A 177 11.72 -15.18 12.77
CA TRP A 177 10.80 -14.15 12.26
C TRP A 177 10.25 -13.22 13.36
N ARG A 178 10.23 -13.67 14.61
CA ARG A 178 9.80 -12.85 15.76
C ARG A 178 10.64 -11.60 15.93
N TRP A 179 11.92 -11.65 15.56
CA TRP A 179 12.83 -10.50 15.64
C TRP A 179 12.49 -9.39 14.65
N LEU A 180 11.84 -9.69 13.53
CA LEU A 180 11.35 -8.66 12.60
C LEU A 180 10.38 -7.70 13.29
N TYR A 181 9.50 -8.24 14.11
CA TYR A 181 8.55 -7.44 14.90
C TYR A 181 9.20 -6.86 16.15
N PHE A 182 10.00 -7.66 16.85
CA PHE A 182 10.64 -7.21 18.08
C PHE A 182 11.56 -6.02 17.86
N LEU A 183 12.37 -6.00 16.79
CA LEU A 183 13.26 -4.88 16.43
C LEU A 183 12.49 -3.63 15.96
N SER A 184 11.28 -3.80 15.46
CA SER A 184 10.43 -2.67 15.08
C SER A 184 9.93 -1.87 16.30
N ALA A 185 9.79 -2.52 17.45
CA ALA A 185 9.27 -1.88 18.67
C ALA A 185 10.23 -0.80 19.24
N PRO A 186 11.55 -1.05 19.44
CA PRO A 186 12.47 -0.01 19.89
C PRO A 186 12.61 1.13 18.86
N VAL A 187 12.57 0.84 17.55
CA VAL A 187 12.58 1.89 16.52
C VAL A 187 11.35 2.77 16.66
N ALA A 188 10.16 2.17 16.79
CA ALA A 188 8.92 2.91 17.04
C ALA A 188 8.99 3.73 18.34
N LEU A 189 9.56 3.17 19.41
CA LEU A 189 9.73 3.87 20.68
C LEU A 189 10.68 5.07 20.54
N VAL A 190 11.76 4.96 19.78
CA VAL A 190 12.67 6.08 19.49
C VAL A 190 11.93 7.17 18.71
N VAL A 191 11.19 6.81 17.65
CA VAL A 191 10.37 7.77 16.88
C VAL A 191 9.35 8.47 17.78
N TRP A 192 8.70 7.73 18.69
CA TRP A 192 7.77 8.26 19.66
C TRP A 192 8.45 9.23 20.65
N LEU A 193 9.55 8.85 21.26
CA LEU A 193 10.29 9.67 22.24
C LEU A 193 10.82 10.97 21.61
N VAL A 194 11.42 10.88 20.42
CA VAL A 194 11.92 12.05 19.69
C VAL A 194 10.76 12.94 19.26
N GLY A 195 9.69 12.35 18.74
CA GLY A 195 8.49 13.07 18.33
C GLY A 195 7.84 13.80 19.50
N ARG A 196 7.70 13.16 20.68
CA ARG A 196 7.14 13.78 21.88
C ARG A 196 7.93 15.01 22.35
N ARG A 197 9.24 15.05 22.09
CA ARG A 197 10.13 16.16 22.50
C ARG A 197 10.25 17.27 21.43
N ARG A 198 9.97 16.97 20.18
CA ARG A 198 10.32 17.84 19.03
C ARG A 198 9.12 18.31 18.22
N LEU A 199 7.98 17.63 18.32
CA LEU A 199 6.80 17.99 17.56
C LEU A 199 5.84 18.81 18.41
N ASN A 200 5.39 19.94 17.87
CA ASN A 200 4.32 20.77 18.44
C ASN A 200 2.99 20.42 17.76
N GLU A 201 1.90 20.48 18.50
CA GLU A 201 0.58 20.15 17.95
C GLU A 201 0.19 21.09 16.81
N VAL A 202 -0.36 20.49 15.77
CA VAL A 202 -0.89 21.17 14.60
C VAL A 202 -2.34 20.74 14.43
N THR A 203 -3.25 21.65 14.75
CA THR A 203 -4.69 21.40 14.64
C THR A 203 -5.22 21.95 13.33
N ALA A 204 -6.10 21.19 12.65
CA ALA A 204 -6.82 21.73 11.49
C ALA A 204 -7.94 22.65 11.97
N PRO A 205 -8.07 23.89 11.46
CA PRO A 205 -9.03 24.86 11.95
C PRO A 205 -10.50 24.45 11.86
N ASP A 206 -10.88 23.60 10.89
CA ASP A 206 -12.26 23.33 10.51
C ASP A 206 -12.63 21.84 10.36
N ALA A 207 -12.02 20.95 11.16
CA ALA A 207 -12.38 19.54 11.10
C ALA A 207 -13.75 19.26 11.78
N THR A 208 -14.81 19.81 11.20
CA THR A 208 -16.19 19.56 11.62
C THR A 208 -16.80 18.41 10.81
N GLY A 209 -17.67 17.63 11.42
CA GLY A 209 -18.41 16.56 10.77
C GLY A 209 -18.37 15.23 11.55
N LYS A 210 -19.46 14.47 11.51
CA LYS A 210 -19.54 13.15 12.17
C LYS A 210 -18.72 12.13 11.39
N LEU A 211 -17.99 11.27 12.10
CA LEU A 211 -17.29 10.13 11.52
C LEU A 211 -18.31 9.09 11.03
N ASP A 212 -18.10 8.56 9.84
CA ASP A 212 -18.91 7.45 9.31
C ASP A 212 -18.41 6.11 9.84
N ILE A 213 -18.62 5.88 11.14
CA ILE A 213 -18.21 4.64 11.82
C ILE A 213 -18.99 3.44 11.28
N VAL A 214 -20.29 3.63 11.00
CA VAL A 214 -21.13 2.57 10.45
C VAL A 214 -20.64 2.16 9.06
N GLY A 215 -20.34 3.12 8.19
CA GLY A 215 -19.75 2.85 6.88
C GLY A 215 -18.39 2.12 7.00
N ALA A 216 -17.56 2.52 7.96
CA ALA A 216 -16.29 1.84 8.19
C ALA A 216 -16.46 0.38 8.62
N ILE A 217 -17.39 0.10 9.55
CA ILE A 217 -17.67 -1.27 10.01
C ILE A 217 -18.22 -2.11 8.86
N LEU A 218 -19.21 -1.60 8.12
CA LEU A 218 -19.82 -2.33 7.01
C LEU A 218 -18.83 -2.60 5.88
N GLY A 219 -18.04 -1.59 5.49
CA GLY A 219 -17.01 -1.75 4.47
C GLY A 219 -15.94 -2.76 4.88
N THR A 220 -15.47 -2.68 6.13
CA THR A 220 -14.48 -3.62 6.68
C THR A 220 -15.02 -5.04 6.72
N ALA A 221 -16.23 -5.22 7.26
CA ALA A 221 -16.86 -6.55 7.37
C ALA A 221 -17.07 -7.17 5.98
N GLY A 222 -17.57 -6.39 5.02
CA GLY A 222 -17.78 -6.84 3.65
C GLY A 222 -16.47 -7.30 3.00
N ILE A 223 -15.42 -6.49 3.09
CA ILE A 223 -14.09 -6.80 2.53
C ILE A 223 -13.47 -8.02 3.23
N ALA A 224 -13.51 -8.05 4.56
CA ALA A 224 -12.96 -9.15 5.35
C ALA A 224 -13.63 -10.48 4.99
N LEU A 225 -14.95 -10.49 4.80
CA LEU A 225 -15.70 -11.68 4.41
C LEU A 225 -15.38 -12.14 2.98
N VAL A 226 -15.16 -11.22 2.02
CA VAL A 226 -14.68 -11.58 0.67
C VAL A 226 -13.31 -12.25 0.76
N VAL A 227 -12.36 -11.63 1.45
CA VAL A 227 -10.99 -12.16 1.58
C VAL A 227 -11.00 -13.50 2.32
N PHE A 228 -11.85 -13.62 3.34
CA PHE A 228 -12.02 -14.86 4.12
C PHE A 228 -12.60 -15.98 3.24
N GLY A 229 -13.66 -15.70 2.47
CA GLY A 229 -14.26 -16.65 1.55
C GLY A 229 -13.28 -17.12 0.47
N VAL A 230 -12.49 -16.19 -0.11
CA VAL A 230 -11.44 -16.53 -1.09
C VAL A 230 -10.34 -17.38 -0.45
N GLY A 231 -9.83 -16.97 0.72
CA GLY A 231 -8.74 -17.68 1.40
C GLY A 231 -9.12 -19.06 1.89
N LYS A 232 -10.37 -19.25 2.34
CA LYS A 232 -10.87 -20.51 2.90
C LYS A 232 -11.66 -21.38 1.92
N GLY A 233 -11.98 -20.86 0.75
CA GLY A 233 -12.80 -21.57 -0.23
C GLY A 233 -12.26 -22.94 -0.63
N LYS A 234 -10.92 -23.09 -0.65
CA LYS A 234 -10.29 -24.41 -0.89
C LYS A 234 -10.45 -25.36 0.29
N ASP A 235 -10.29 -24.88 1.53
CA ASP A 235 -10.34 -25.71 2.73
C ASP A 235 -11.78 -26.17 3.03
N TRP A 236 -12.74 -25.28 2.82
CA TRP A 236 -14.17 -25.55 3.11
C TRP A 236 -14.93 -26.13 1.92
N GLY A 237 -14.37 -26.02 0.72
CA GLY A 237 -15.06 -26.28 -0.55
C GLY A 237 -15.75 -25.02 -1.08
N TRP A 238 -15.56 -24.73 -2.37
CA TRP A 238 -16.08 -23.52 -3.02
C TRP A 238 -17.61 -23.41 -3.03
N THR A 239 -18.31 -24.55 -3.00
CA THR A 239 -19.78 -24.65 -2.99
C THR A 239 -20.36 -24.87 -1.58
N SER A 240 -19.54 -24.90 -0.53
CA SER A 240 -20.01 -25.09 0.83
C SER A 240 -20.84 -23.92 1.32
N ALA A 241 -21.77 -24.19 2.24
CA ALA A 241 -22.61 -23.15 2.85
C ALA A 241 -21.79 -22.05 3.54
N LEU A 242 -20.62 -22.38 4.10
CA LEU A 242 -19.72 -21.43 4.74
C LEU A 242 -19.09 -20.46 3.71
N THR A 243 -18.59 -21.00 2.60
CA THR A 243 -17.97 -20.18 1.54
C THR A 243 -19.00 -19.33 0.82
N VAL A 244 -20.11 -19.92 0.38
CA VAL A 244 -21.21 -19.19 -0.28
C VAL A 244 -21.84 -18.19 0.68
N GLY A 245 -22.08 -18.59 1.94
CA GLY A 245 -22.61 -17.72 2.98
C GLY A 245 -21.70 -16.51 3.25
N SER A 246 -20.37 -16.70 3.28
CA SER A 246 -19.43 -15.59 3.45
C SER A 246 -19.54 -14.58 2.32
N PHE A 247 -19.68 -15.01 1.06
CA PHE A 247 -19.85 -14.11 -0.09
C PHE A 247 -21.22 -13.42 -0.08
N VAL A 248 -22.28 -14.10 0.31
CA VAL A 248 -23.63 -13.50 0.41
C VAL A 248 -23.66 -12.42 1.49
N VAL A 249 -23.12 -12.70 2.67
CA VAL A 249 -23.03 -11.71 3.75
C VAL A 249 -22.08 -10.57 3.38
N ALA A 250 -20.98 -10.86 2.70
CA ALA A 250 -20.08 -9.84 2.18
C ALA A 250 -20.81 -8.89 1.20
N ALA A 251 -21.54 -9.45 0.24
CA ALA A 251 -22.34 -8.66 -0.70
C ALA A 251 -23.38 -7.79 0.01
N ALA A 252 -24.10 -8.33 0.99
CA ALA A 252 -25.05 -7.58 1.79
C ALA A 252 -24.38 -6.44 2.56
N ALA A 253 -23.23 -6.68 3.18
CA ALA A 253 -22.46 -5.67 3.90
C ALA A 253 -21.94 -4.57 2.96
N ILE A 254 -21.44 -4.92 1.77
CA ILE A 254 -20.98 -3.96 0.76
C ILE A 254 -22.16 -3.12 0.24
N ILE A 255 -23.32 -3.72 -0.04
CA ILE A 255 -24.53 -3.00 -0.46
C ILE A 255 -24.97 -2.04 0.65
N ALA A 256 -24.99 -2.48 1.91
CA ALA A 256 -25.32 -1.63 3.05
C ALA A 256 -24.29 -0.47 3.21
N PHE A 257 -22.99 -0.75 3.01
CA PHE A 257 -21.95 0.28 2.97
C PHE A 257 -22.19 1.33 1.90
N LEU A 258 -22.51 0.92 0.68
CA LEU A 258 -22.80 1.83 -0.43
C LEU A 258 -24.07 2.66 -0.16
N ALA A 259 -25.11 2.04 0.45
CA ALA A 259 -26.31 2.75 0.86
C ALA A 259 -26.03 3.77 1.97
N GLN A 260 -25.21 3.40 2.95
CA GLN A 260 -24.75 4.29 4.02
C GLN A 260 -23.96 5.46 3.46
N SER A 261 -23.00 5.19 2.55
CA SER A 261 -22.16 6.22 1.91
C SER A 261 -23.01 7.25 1.10
N LYS A 262 -24.16 6.85 0.56
CA LYS A 262 -25.08 7.78 -0.12
C LYS A 262 -25.85 8.67 0.86
N ARG A 263 -26.07 8.23 2.10
CA ARG A 263 -26.92 8.90 3.10
C ARG A 263 -26.13 9.75 4.08
N HIS A 264 -24.86 9.39 4.34
CA HIS A 264 -24.06 10.08 5.33
C HIS A 264 -23.53 11.41 4.78
N PRO A 265 -23.64 12.53 5.51
CA PRO A 265 -23.19 13.86 5.03
C PRO A 265 -21.68 13.91 4.78
N HIS A 266 -20.90 13.09 5.48
CA HIS A 266 -19.45 12.96 5.32
C HIS A 266 -19.07 11.49 5.18
N PRO A 267 -19.39 10.83 4.04
CA PRO A 267 -19.16 9.39 3.87
C PRO A 267 -17.66 9.06 3.84
N LEU A 268 -17.33 7.81 4.19
CA LEU A 268 -15.96 7.30 4.10
C LEU A 268 -15.40 7.41 2.68
N ILE A 269 -16.26 7.06 1.70
CA ILE A 269 -15.99 7.23 0.28
C ILE A 269 -17.14 8.07 -0.31
N ASP A 270 -16.79 9.18 -0.93
CA ASP A 270 -17.75 9.98 -1.69
C ASP A 270 -18.00 9.32 -3.06
N LEU A 271 -19.14 8.65 -3.18
CA LEU A 271 -19.51 7.95 -4.40
C LEU A 271 -19.77 8.90 -5.58
N ALA A 272 -20.03 10.19 -5.33
CA ALA A 272 -20.24 11.17 -6.39
C ALA A 272 -18.95 11.40 -7.20
N LEU A 273 -17.78 11.24 -6.58
CA LEU A 273 -16.50 11.37 -7.28
C LEU A 273 -16.34 10.32 -8.37
N PHE A 274 -16.88 9.11 -8.17
CA PHE A 274 -16.81 8.00 -9.14
C PHE A 274 -17.71 8.18 -10.36
N ARG A 275 -18.53 9.24 -10.41
CA ARG A 275 -19.26 9.59 -11.64
C ARG A 275 -18.35 10.16 -12.72
N LYS A 276 -17.19 10.72 -12.34
CA LYS A 276 -16.19 11.20 -13.30
C LYS A 276 -15.45 10.01 -13.90
N ARG A 277 -15.35 10.00 -15.23
CA ARG A 277 -14.71 8.89 -15.99
C ARG A 277 -13.26 8.69 -15.58
N GLU A 278 -12.54 9.77 -15.35
CA GLU A 278 -11.15 9.81 -14.92
C GLU A 278 -10.96 9.08 -13.59
N VAL A 279 -11.79 9.41 -12.62
CA VAL A 279 -11.78 8.83 -11.27
C VAL A 279 -12.15 7.36 -11.30
N TRP A 280 -13.26 7.03 -12.00
CA TRP A 280 -13.70 5.64 -12.12
C TRP A 280 -12.64 4.77 -12.79
N MET A 281 -12.11 5.22 -13.93
CA MET A 281 -11.11 4.49 -14.69
C MET A 281 -9.83 4.27 -13.89
N ALA A 282 -9.29 5.32 -13.26
CA ALA A 282 -8.06 5.23 -12.48
C ALA A 282 -8.24 4.27 -11.28
N ASN A 283 -9.36 4.33 -10.57
CA ASN A 283 -9.61 3.45 -9.44
C ASN A 283 -9.85 2.00 -9.86
N ALA A 284 -10.63 1.74 -10.94
CA ALA A 284 -10.87 0.41 -11.45
C ALA A 284 -9.57 -0.24 -11.94
N ALA A 285 -8.78 0.47 -12.73
CA ALA A 285 -7.49 0.00 -13.20
C ALA A 285 -6.51 -0.26 -12.05
N ASN A 286 -6.41 0.68 -11.10
CA ASN A 286 -5.58 0.52 -9.90
C ASN A 286 -6.00 -0.72 -9.09
N THR A 287 -7.29 -0.95 -8.90
CA THR A 287 -7.83 -2.12 -8.19
C THR A 287 -7.38 -3.41 -8.89
N LEU A 288 -7.61 -3.53 -10.18
CA LEU A 288 -7.25 -4.73 -10.96
C LEU A 288 -5.73 -4.99 -10.95
N ILE A 289 -4.91 -3.97 -11.16
CA ILE A 289 -3.45 -4.08 -11.10
C ILE A 289 -2.98 -4.42 -9.68
N SER A 290 -3.66 -3.93 -8.66
CA SER A 290 -3.23 -4.11 -7.27
C SER A 290 -3.46 -5.50 -6.72
N VAL A 291 -4.33 -6.31 -7.35
CA VAL A 291 -4.46 -7.75 -7.05
C VAL A 291 -3.10 -8.44 -7.18
N SER A 292 -2.38 -8.17 -8.25
CA SER A 292 -1.04 -8.72 -8.46
C SER A 292 0.03 -7.95 -7.72
N SER A 293 0.02 -6.61 -7.80
CA SER A 293 1.15 -5.79 -7.40
C SER A 293 1.44 -5.78 -5.89
N LEU A 294 0.46 -6.07 -5.05
CA LEU A 294 0.69 -6.24 -3.60
C LEU A 294 0.96 -7.70 -3.23
N ALA A 295 0.27 -8.64 -3.88
CA ALA A 295 0.39 -10.07 -3.57
C ALA A 295 1.71 -10.68 -4.09
N ILE A 296 2.28 -10.12 -5.15
CA ILE A 296 3.53 -10.63 -5.75
C ILE A 296 4.71 -10.57 -4.78
N TRP A 297 4.71 -9.61 -3.83
CA TRP A 297 5.69 -9.49 -2.76
C TRP A 297 5.63 -10.62 -1.72
N LEU A 298 4.55 -11.42 -1.72
CA LEU A 298 4.46 -12.69 -1.01
C LEU A 298 4.85 -13.85 -1.92
N VAL A 299 4.41 -13.82 -3.17
CA VAL A 299 4.56 -14.95 -4.11
C VAL A 299 6.02 -15.13 -4.54
N TRP A 300 6.77 -14.06 -4.81
CA TRP A 300 8.18 -14.15 -5.21
C TRP A 300 9.08 -14.76 -4.14
N PRO A 301 9.05 -14.35 -2.85
CA PRO A 301 9.79 -15.06 -1.80
C PRO A 301 9.46 -16.54 -1.73
N LEU A 302 8.15 -16.88 -1.79
CA LEU A 302 7.70 -18.26 -1.77
C LEU A 302 8.24 -19.07 -2.96
N TYR A 303 8.19 -18.50 -4.16
CA TYR A 303 8.71 -19.12 -5.37
C TYR A 303 10.22 -19.39 -5.26
N LEU A 304 11.01 -18.36 -4.93
CA LEU A 304 12.46 -18.48 -4.79
C LEU A 304 12.87 -19.49 -3.70
N LYS A 305 12.10 -19.56 -2.60
CA LYS A 305 12.37 -20.48 -1.51
C LYS A 305 11.96 -21.92 -1.85
N ARG A 306 10.73 -22.11 -2.35
CA ARG A 306 10.13 -23.44 -2.54
C ARG A 306 10.56 -24.13 -3.84
N ILE A 307 10.85 -23.37 -4.90
CA ILE A 307 11.24 -23.91 -6.21
C ILE A 307 12.76 -23.91 -6.37
N TRP A 308 13.40 -22.77 -6.13
CA TRP A 308 14.85 -22.63 -6.34
C TRP A 308 15.69 -22.92 -5.09
N GLY A 309 15.08 -23.15 -3.92
CA GLY A 309 15.78 -23.46 -2.67
C GLY A 309 16.66 -22.31 -2.14
N TYR A 310 16.36 -21.07 -2.51
CA TYR A 310 17.13 -19.91 -2.09
C TYR A 310 17.07 -19.71 -0.57
N SER A 311 18.23 -19.39 0.03
CA SER A 311 18.29 -18.93 1.41
C SER A 311 17.58 -17.59 1.60
N ASN A 312 17.19 -17.28 2.83
CA ASN A 312 16.52 -16.00 3.12
C ASN A 312 17.36 -14.81 2.64
N LEU A 313 18.69 -14.83 2.79
CA LEU A 313 19.58 -13.76 2.32
C LEU A 313 19.56 -13.61 0.79
N GLN A 314 19.63 -14.71 0.05
CA GLN A 314 19.53 -14.70 -1.41
C GLN A 314 18.19 -14.13 -1.87
N ILE A 315 17.08 -14.49 -1.21
CA ILE A 315 15.74 -13.94 -1.49
C ILE A 315 15.73 -12.42 -1.28
N GLY A 316 16.25 -11.95 -0.15
CA GLY A 316 16.28 -10.51 0.15
C GLY A 316 17.06 -9.71 -0.89
N LEU A 317 18.24 -10.19 -1.26
CA LEU A 317 19.07 -9.56 -2.30
C LEU A 317 18.39 -9.59 -3.68
N ALA A 318 17.80 -10.74 -4.05
CA ALA A 318 17.09 -10.88 -5.31
C ALA A 318 15.92 -9.90 -5.44
N LEU A 319 15.19 -9.67 -4.36
CA LEU A 319 14.01 -8.80 -4.35
C LEU A 319 14.36 -7.30 -4.32
N THR A 320 15.56 -6.92 -3.94
CA THR A 320 15.97 -5.50 -3.82
C THR A 320 15.96 -4.76 -5.16
N ALA A 321 16.16 -5.45 -6.28
CA ALA A 321 16.21 -4.87 -7.63
C ALA A 321 14.89 -4.16 -8.01
N GLY A 322 13.74 -4.75 -7.63
CA GLY A 322 12.42 -4.20 -7.96
C GLY A 322 12.13 -2.82 -7.37
N PRO A 323 12.25 -2.64 -6.04
CA PRO A 323 12.05 -1.32 -5.41
C PRO A 323 13.00 -0.25 -5.89
N ILE A 324 14.26 -0.58 -6.20
CA ILE A 324 15.21 0.37 -6.79
C ILE A 324 14.71 0.81 -8.17
N ALA A 325 14.30 -0.12 -9.01
CA ALA A 325 13.72 0.18 -10.31
C ALA A 325 12.42 1.02 -10.18
N ALA A 326 11.57 0.71 -9.21
CA ALA A 326 10.36 1.47 -8.93
C ALA A 326 10.65 2.91 -8.49
N ALA A 327 11.62 3.12 -7.59
CA ALA A 327 11.99 4.43 -7.11
C ALA A 327 12.53 5.33 -8.24
N THR A 328 13.41 4.79 -9.09
CA THR A 328 13.97 5.54 -10.24
C THR A 328 12.88 5.92 -11.25
N MET A 329 11.95 5.00 -11.53
CA MET A 329 10.87 5.25 -12.49
C MET A 329 9.73 6.11 -11.92
N THR A 330 9.51 6.11 -10.62
CA THR A 330 8.56 7.06 -9.98
C THR A 330 9.00 8.51 -10.24
N LEU A 331 10.29 8.80 -10.05
CA LEU A 331 10.85 10.14 -10.32
C LEU A 331 10.82 10.49 -11.81
N ALA A 332 11.15 9.54 -12.68
CA ALA A 332 11.08 9.74 -14.12
C ALA A 332 9.64 9.91 -14.60
N GLY A 333 8.71 9.10 -14.11
CA GLY A 333 7.30 9.13 -14.46
C GLY A 333 6.61 10.45 -14.11
N GLY A 334 6.91 10.99 -12.91
CA GLY A 334 6.44 12.32 -12.52
C GLY A 334 6.92 13.41 -13.49
N ARG A 335 8.24 13.46 -13.79
CA ARG A 335 8.79 14.44 -14.73
C ARG A 335 8.24 14.32 -16.16
N VAL A 336 7.97 13.09 -16.61
CA VAL A 336 7.34 12.86 -17.91
C VAL A 336 5.89 13.30 -17.88
N ALA A 337 5.16 12.98 -16.81
CA ALA A 337 3.77 13.42 -16.65
C ALA A 337 3.63 14.95 -16.64
N ASP A 338 4.55 15.67 -15.99
CA ASP A 338 4.59 17.13 -15.97
C ASP A 338 4.82 17.74 -17.37
N ARG A 339 5.55 17.04 -18.25
CA ARG A 339 5.90 17.55 -19.58
C ARG A 339 4.90 17.18 -20.68
N VAL A 340 4.43 15.94 -20.68
CA VAL A 340 3.61 15.38 -21.77
C VAL A 340 2.24 14.88 -21.32
N GLY A 341 1.90 15.12 -20.04
CA GLY A 341 0.65 14.69 -19.42
C GLY A 341 0.68 13.24 -18.94
N HIS A 342 -0.32 12.86 -18.15
CA HIS A 342 -0.43 11.58 -17.45
C HIS A 342 -0.64 10.38 -18.38
N LYS A 343 -1.13 10.61 -19.60
CA LYS A 343 -1.53 9.52 -20.53
C LYS A 343 -0.42 8.51 -20.76
N TRP A 344 0.72 8.96 -21.23
CA TRP A 344 1.81 8.08 -21.65
C TRP A 344 2.44 7.28 -20.49
N PRO A 345 2.76 7.91 -19.33
CA PRO A 345 3.24 7.15 -18.19
C PRO A 345 2.28 6.06 -17.73
N ILE A 346 0.97 6.34 -17.66
CA ILE A 346 -0.04 5.39 -17.25
C ILE A 346 -0.13 4.22 -18.24
N HIS A 347 -0.19 4.48 -19.54
CA HIS A 347 -0.31 3.44 -20.58
C HIS A 347 0.95 2.58 -20.68
N ILE A 348 2.12 3.21 -20.80
CA ILE A 348 3.40 2.49 -20.94
C ILE A 348 3.69 1.69 -19.67
N GLY A 349 3.55 2.31 -18.50
CA GLY A 349 3.80 1.65 -17.23
C GLY A 349 2.88 0.45 -17.00
N SER A 350 1.59 0.55 -17.36
CA SER A 350 0.66 -0.59 -17.25
C SER A 350 1.01 -1.73 -18.20
N LEU A 351 1.45 -1.43 -19.42
CA LEU A 351 1.93 -2.46 -20.37
C LEU A 351 3.20 -3.15 -19.88
N ILE A 352 4.14 -2.40 -19.32
CA ILE A 352 5.36 -2.97 -18.71
C ILE A 352 4.98 -3.89 -17.54
N MET A 353 3.97 -3.54 -16.72
CA MET A 353 3.49 -4.43 -15.67
C MET A 353 2.85 -5.71 -16.21
N VAL A 354 2.04 -5.63 -17.28
CA VAL A 354 1.49 -6.80 -17.97
C VAL A 354 2.61 -7.69 -18.49
N PHE A 355 3.61 -7.08 -19.14
CA PHE A 355 4.81 -7.80 -19.60
C PHE A 355 5.52 -8.50 -18.43
N SER A 356 5.76 -7.80 -17.32
CA SER A 356 6.43 -8.35 -16.15
C SER A 356 5.76 -9.59 -15.60
N VAL A 357 4.46 -9.53 -15.37
CA VAL A 357 3.70 -10.66 -14.81
C VAL A 357 3.57 -11.78 -15.83
N GLY A 358 3.37 -11.45 -17.11
CA GLY A 358 3.39 -12.39 -18.22
C GLY A 358 4.74 -13.09 -18.39
N TRP A 359 5.84 -12.36 -18.22
CA TRP A 359 7.18 -12.91 -18.17
C TRP A 359 7.34 -13.92 -17.05
N CYS A 360 6.92 -13.57 -15.83
CA CYS A 360 6.96 -14.51 -14.70
C CYS A 360 6.16 -15.77 -14.98
N TRP A 361 4.98 -15.66 -15.62
CA TRP A 361 4.14 -16.80 -15.97
C TRP A 361 4.76 -17.71 -17.04
N LEU A 362 5.44 -17.13 -18.05
CA LEU A 362 5.94 -17.87 -19.21
C LEU A 362 7.38 -18.38 -19.07
N VAL A 363 8.20 -17.74 -18.21
CA VAL A 363 9.66 -17.96 -18.18
C VAL A 363 10.15 -18.53 -16.85
N LEU A 364 9.39 -18.33 -15.74
CA LEU A 364 9.80 -18.90 -14.46
C LEU A 364 9.51 -20.40 -14.43
N ASP A 365 10.57 -21.19 -14.34
CA ASP A 365 10.53 -22.65 -14.23
C ASP A 365 11.52 -23.15 -13.14
N GLN A 366 11.60 -24.47 -12.97
CA GLN A 366 12.47 -25.09 -11.96
C GLN A 366 13.96 -24.89 -12.28
N ASP A 367 14.33 -24.88 -13.55
CA ASP A 367 15.71 -24.82 -14.05
C ASP A 367 16.14 -23.37 -14.37
N GLY A 368 15.27 -22.40 -14.07
CA GLY A 368 15.52 -20.99 -14.34
C GLY A 368 16.67 -20.40 -13.54
N SER A 369 17.27 -19.33 -14.07
CA SER A 369 18.31 -18.58 -13.38
C SER A 369 17.82 -17.23 -12.94
N TYR A 370 18.45 -16.69 -11.88
CA TYR A 370 18.13 -15.35 -11.40
C TYR A 370 18.25 -14.29 -12.51
N VAL A 371 19.36 -14.30 -13.25
CA VAL A 371 19.68 -13.27 -14.24
C VAL A 371 18.79 -13.32 -15.46
N THR A 372 18.50 -14.51 -15.98
CA THR A 372 17.75 -14.67 -17.24
C THR A 372 16.26 -14.82 -17.03
N SER A 373 15.81 -15.41 -15.91
CA SER A 373 14.39 -15.72 -15.70
C SER A 373 13.72 -14.76 -14.70
N PHE A 374 14.36 -14.46 -13.56
CA PHE A 374 13.73 -13.66 -12.50
C PHE A 374 13.97 -12.15 -12.63
N LEU A 375 15.25 -11.76 -12.86
CA LEU A 375 15.65 -10.35 -12.88
C LEU A 375 14.89 -9.49 -13.92
N PRO A 376 14.65 -9.97 -15.17
CA PRO A 376 13.85 -9.19 -16.13
C PRO A 376 12.42 -8.95 -15.64
N GLY A 377 11.81 -9.96 -15.00
CA GLY A 377 10.47 -9.84 -14.43
C GLY A 377 10.39 -8.80 -13.33
N ILE A 378 11.27 -8.88 -12.31
CA ILE A 378 11.22 -7.96 -11.16
C ILE A 378 11.63 -6.52 -11.53
N LEU A 379 12.59 -6.33 -12.43
CA LEU A 379 12.96 -5.00 -12.94
C LEU A 379 11.81 -4.37 -13.73
N SER A 380 11.22 -5.13 -14.66
CA SER A 380 10.05 -4.66 -15.42
C SER A 380 8.89 -4.31 -14.51
N PHE A 381 8.66 -5.11 -13.45
CA PHE A 381 7.65 -4.82 -12.46
C PHE A 381 7.90 -3.47 -11.78
N GLY A 382 9.11 -3.25 -11.28
CA GLY A 382 9.50 -1.99 -10.66
C GLY A 382 9.34 -0.80 -11.61
N PHE A 383 9.82 -0.93 -12.84
CA PHE A 383 9.68 0.11 -13.88
C PHE A 383 8.22 0.42 -14.18
N GLY A 384 7.41 -0.61 -14.44
CA GLY A 384 6.00 -0.45 -14.76
C GLY A 384 5.20 0.17 -13.61
N TRP A 385 5.40 -0.31 -12.40
CA TRP A 385 4.72 0.19 -11.21
C TRP A 385 5.11 1.63 -10.91
N GLY A 386 6.40 1.94 -10.87
CA GLY A 386 6.91 3.29 -10.58
C GLY A 386 6.45 4.31 -11.62
N PHE A 387 6.33 3.90 -12.88
CA PHE A 387 5.92 4.79 -13.98
C PHE A 387 4.40 5.02 -14.01
N SER A 388 3.57 4.01 -13.68
CA SER A 388 2.11 4.07 -13.82
C SER A 388 1.38 4.42 -12.54
N SER A 389 1.67 3.76 -11.39
CA SER A 389 0.81 3.81 -10.22
C SER A 389 0.75 5.19 -9.55
N PRO A 390 1.88 5.88 -9.26
CA PRO A 390 1.84 7.25 -8.73
C PRO A 390 1.19 8.24 -9.69
N THR A 391 1.49 8.12 -10.99
CA THR A 391 0.92 8.99 -12.03
C THR A 391 -0.59 8.82 -12.16
N MET A 392 -1.09 7.59 -12.01
CA MET A 392 -2.52 7.29 -12.04
C MET A 392 -3.25 7.89 -10.83
N ASN A 393 -2.62 7.87 -9.64
CA ASN A 393 -3.14 8.53 -8.46
C ASN A 393 -3.21 10.06 -8.66
N SER A 394 -2.13 10.68 -9.16
CA SER A 394 -2.11 12.11 -9.47
C SER A 394 -3.20 12.48 -10.47
N TYR A 395 -3.37 11.70 -11.53
CA TYR A 395 -4.42 11.92 -12.52
C TYR A 395 -5.83 11.88 -11.93
N ALA A 396 -6.09 10.94 -11.01
CA ALA A 396 -7.37 10.87 -10.30
C ALA A 396 -7.59 12.08 -9.38
N LEU A 397 -6.54 12.56 -8.69
CA LEU A 397 -6.59 13.72 -7.81
C LEU A 397 -6.84 15.01 -8.59
N GLU A 398 -6.13 15.25 -9.69
CA GLU A 398 -6.30 16.43 -10.54
C GLU A 398 -7.68 16.50 -11.21
N SER A 399 -8.35 15.36 -11.32
CA SER A 399 -9.71 15.29 -11.89
C SER A 399 -10.81 15.74 -10.92
N VAL A 400 -10.48 16.03 -9.66
CA VAL A 400 -11.45 16.41 -8.62
C VAL A 400 -11.03 17.71 -7.92
N PRO A 401 -11.97 18.44 -7.26
CA PRO A 401 -11.63 19.63 -6.50
C PRO A 401 -10.62 19.34 -5.38
N GLU A 402 -9.73 20.27 -5.09
CA GLU A 402 -8.70 20.13 -4.04
C GLU A 402 -9.29 19.78 -2.67
N SER A 403 -10.46 20.33 -2.34
CA SER A 403 -11.17 20.01 -1.10
C SER A 403 -11.54 18.52 -0.93
N THR A 404 -11.54 17.74 -2.02
CA THR A 404 -11.88 16.31 -2.05
C THR A 404 -10.64 15.40 -2.22
N TRP A 405 -9.43 15.93 -2.37
CA TRP A 405 -8.22 15.14 -2.59
C TRP A 405 -7.96 14.12 -1.50
N GLY A 406 -8.20 14.49 -0.24
CA GLY A 406 -8.03 13.58 0.89
C GLY A 406 -8.93 12.34 0.78
N SER A 407 -10.22 12.52 0.47
CA SER A 407 -11.16 11.42 0.32
C SER A 407 -10.90 10.60 -0.94
N MET A 408 -10.44 11.25 -2.04
CA MET A 408 -10.06 10.56 -3.27
C MET A 408 -8.82 9.67 -3.06
N ASN A 409 -7.77 10.21 -2.45
CA ASN A 409 -6.57 9.44 -2.15
C ASN A 409 -6.84 8.29 -1.16
N ALA A 410 -7.72 8.52 -0.18
CA ALA A 410 -8.16 7.48 0.74
C ALA A 410 -8.90 6.35 0.00
N ALA A 411 -9.82 6.68 -0.91
CA ALA A 411 -10.52 5.70 -1.73
C ALA A 411 -9.56 4.90 -2.63
N PHE A 412 -8.62 5.58 -3.29
CA PHE A 412 -7.61 4.96 -4.15
C PHE A 412 -6.74 3.96 -3.39
N ASN A 413 -6.25 4.33 -2.20
CA ASN A 413 -5.45 3.45 -1.36
C ASN A 413 -6.27 2.34 -0.70
N MET A 414 -7.52 2.61 -0.30
CA MET A 414 -8.44 1.61 0.24
C MET A 414 -8.68 0.50 -0.79
N LEU A 415 -9.08 0.85 -2.01
CA LEU A 415 -9.32 -0.11 -3.10
C LEU A 415 -8.06 -0.90 -3.45
N ARG A 416 -6.89 -0.24 -3.46
CA ARG A 416 -5.59 -0.89 -3.65
C ARG A 416 -5.33 -1.97 -2.60
N ASN A 417 -5.50 -1.66 -1.31
CA ASN A 417 -5.25 -2.60 -0.23
C ASN A 417 -6.26 -3.76 -0.20
N VAL A 418 -7.53 -3.47 -0.51
CA VAL A 418 -8.58 -4.50 -0.69
C VAL A 418 -8.18 -5.50 -1.77
N ALA A 419 -7.79 -4.99 -2.95
CA ALA A 419 -7.37 -5.81 -4.06
C ALA A 419 -6.12 -6.64 -3.71
N GLY A 420 -5.15 -6.04 -3.02
CA GLY A 420 -3.97 -6.74 -2.53
C GLY A 420 -4.32 -7.86 -1.54
N ALA A 421 -5.25 -7.63 -0.63
CA ALA A 421 -5.71 -8.65 0.32
C ALA A 421 -6.37 -9.84 -0.39
N ILE A 422 -7.20 -9.57 -1.40
CA ILE A 422 -7.79 -10.62 -2.25
C ILE A 422 -6.68 -11.37 -3.00
N GLY A 423 -5.71 -10.64 -3.57
CA GLY A 423 -4.56 -11.22 -4.27
C GLY A 423 -3.73 -12.16 -3.41
N VAL A 424 -3.42 -11.74 -2.16
CA VAL A 424 -2.69 -12.57 -1.17
C VAL A 424 -3.49 -13.84 -0.83
N ALA A 425 -4.79 -13.70 -0.51
CA ALA A 425 -5.63 -14.83 -0.16
C ALA A 425 -5.76 -15.82 -1.32
N ALA A 426 -5.97 -15.33 -2.55
CA ALA A 426 -6.03 -16.15 -3.75
C ALA A 426 -4.70 -16.84 -4.04
N ALA A 427 -3.57 -16.14 -3.94
CA ALA A 427 -2.25 -16.71 -4.18
C ALA A 427 -1.96 -17.89 -3.24
N VAL A 428 -2.20 -17.74 -1.94
CA VAL A 428 -1.99 -18.82 -0.98
C VAL A 428 -2.98 -19.96 -1.18
N ALA A 429 -4.24 -19.66 -1.54
CA ALA A 429 -5.22 -20.69 -1.87
C ALA A 429 -4.82 -21.54 -3.10
N PHE A 430 -4.18 -20.91 -4.11
CA PHE A 430 -3.66 -21.63 -5.30
C PHE A 430 -2.39 -22.40 -4.98
N VAL A 431 -1.40 -21.79 -4.33
CA VAL A 431 -0.10 -22.41 -4.03
C VAL A 431 -0.30 -23.58 -3.07
N GLY A 432 -0.99 -23.38 -1.94
CA GLY A 432 -1.18 -24.39 -0.90
C GLY A 432 0.14 -24.76 -0.23
N SER A 433 0.22 -26.00 0.32
CA SER A 433 1.40 -26.48 1.05
C SER A 433 2.64 -26.64 0.16
N ALA A 434 3.83 -26.49 0.76
CA ALA A 434 5.11 -26.60 0.08
C ALA A 434 5.37 -28.02 -0.48
N ASP A 435 4.85 -29.05 0.18
CA ASP A 435 5.15 -30.47 -0.13
C ASP A 435 4.28 -31.05 -1.27
N ARG A 436 3.46 -30.23 -1.91
CA ARG A 436 2.59 -30.74 -2.99
C ARG A 436 3.38 -31.07 -4.26
N PRO A 437 3.08 -32.20 -4.94
CA PRO A 437 3.82 -32.64 -6.12
C PRO A 437 3.66 -31.73 -7.34
N ASP A 438 2.58 -30.93 -7.41
CA ASP A 438 2.29 -30.01 -8.52
C ASP A 438 2.58 -28.54 -8.16
N ILE A 439 3.58 -28.30 -7.29
CA ILE A 439 3.89 -26.95 -6.76
C ILE A 439 4.20 -25.94 -7.88
N VAL A 440 4.92 -26.33 -8.92
CA VAL A 440 5.24 -25.45 -10.08
C VAL A 440 3.97 -25.04 -10.80
N ALA A 441 3.12 -26.02 -11.15
CA ALA A 441 1.83 -25.74 -11.78
C ALA A 441 0.89 -24.89 -10.89
N ALA A 442 1.09 -24.93 -9.58
CA ALA A 442 0.37 -24.05 -8.65
C ALA A 442 0.84 -22.59 -8.76
N PHE A 443 2.15 -22.35 -8.85
CA PHE A 443 2.68 -21.02 -9.12
C PHE A 443 2.29 -20.50 -10.50
N ASP A 444 2.29 -21.35 -11.54
CA ASP A 444 1.82 -20.97 -12.89
C ASP A 444 0.38 -20.47 -12.85
N ARG A 445 -0.51 -21.14 -12.10
CA ARG A 445 -1.89 -20.68 -11.91
C ARG A 445 -1.96 -19.31 -11.21
N VAL A 446 -1.09 -19.05 -10.23
CA VAL A 446 -1.01 -17.74 -9.56
C VAL A 446 -0.54 -16.67 -10.53
N PHE A 447 0.55 -16.93 -11.28
CA PHE A 447 1.08 -15.95 -12.23
C PHE A 447 0.08 -15.70 -13.39
N LEU A 448 -0.63 -16.72 -13.87
CA LEU A 448 -1.71 -16.56 -14.83
C LEU A 448 -2.85 -15.69 -14.26
N PHE A 449 -3.28 -15.95 -13.03
CA PHE A 449 -4.30 -15.14 -12.36
C PHE A 449 -3.86 -13.67 -12.24
N PHE A 450 -2.61 -13.43 -11.85
CA PHE A 450 -2.04 -12.10 -11.77
C PHE A 450 -1.92 -11.43 -13.14
N PHE A 451 -1.51 -12.19 -14.15
CA PHE A 451 -1.44 -11.71 -15.53
C PHE A 451 -2.82 -11.26 -16.05
N VAL A 452 -3.83 -12.09 -15.87
CA VAL A 452 -5.21 -11.77 -16.28
C VAL A 452 -5.71 -10.50 -15.57
N SER A 453 -5.52 -10.42 -14.26
CA SER A 453 -5.96 -9.25 -13.48
C SER A 453 -5.24 -7.98 -13.94
N THR A 454 -3.91 -8.02 -14.12
CA THR A 454 -3.11 -6.88 -14.56
C THR A 454 -3.45 -6.47 -15.99
N ALA A 455 -3.67 -7.45 -16.89
CA ALA A 455 -4.07 -7.20 -18.27
C ALA A 455 -5.46 -6.54 -18.35
N LEU A 456 -6.43 -6.99 -17.53
CA LEU A 456 -7.74 -6.35 -17.43
C LEU A 456 -7.62 -4.90 -16.92
N GLY A 457 -6.71 -4.63 -15.99
CA GLY A 457 -6.39 -3.28 -15.55
C GLY A 457 -5.84 -2.41 -16.69
N ALA A 458 -4.89 -2.92 -17.46
CA ALA A 458 -4.36 -2.23 -18.63
C ALA A 458 -5.45 -2.01 -19.69
N VAL A 459 -6.25 -3.03 -20.01
CA VAL A 459 -7.40 -2.90 -20.94
C VAL A 459 -8.36 -1.81 -20.46
N THR A 460 -8.64 -1.72 -19.16
CA THR A 460 -9.48 -0.67 -18.59
C THR A 460 -8.89 0.72 -18.89
N ILE A 461 -7.58 0.90 -18.74
CA ILE A 461 -6.91 2.14 -19.08
C ILE A 461 -7.08 2.46 -20.58
N PHE A 462 -6.73 1.51 -21.46
CA PHE A 462 -6.80 1.73 -22.92
C PHE A 462 -8.22 2.02 -23.41
N ALA A 463 -9.22 1.30 -22.89
CA ALA A 463 -10.62 1.45 -23.33
C ALA A 463 -11.29 2.73 -22.79
N PHE A 464 -10.93 3.14 -21.57
CA PHE A 464 -11.68 4.17 -20.86
C PHE A 464 -10.88 5.44 -20.58
N TYR A 465 -9.60 5.53 -20.97
CA TYR A 465 -8.86 6.78 -20.83
C TYR A 465 -9.51 7.88 -21.67
N PRO A 466 -9.84 9.06 -21.11
CA PRO A 466 -10.48 10.14 -21.84
C PRO A 466 -9.62 10.62 -23.03
N ARG A 467 -10.26 10.82 -24.17
CA ARG A 467 -9.55 11.26 -25.39
C ARG A 467 -9.12 12.74 -25.35
N LYS A 468 -9.81 13.57 -24.57
CA LYS A 468 -9.42 14.96 -24.32
C LYS A 468 -8.52 14.98 -23.10
N ALA A 469 -7.27 15.43 -23.27
CA ALA A 469 -6.39 15.73 -22.16
C ALA A 469 -7.04 16.80 -21.26
N LEU A 470 -6.84 16.68 -19.93
CA LEU A 470 -7.08 17.82 -19.04
C LEU A 470 -6.18 18.93 -19.55
N SER A 471 -6.77 20.02 -20.04
CA SER A 471 -5.97 21.17 -20.51
C SER A 471 -5.23 21.76 -19.31
N PRO A 472 -3.96 22.18 -19.46
CA PRO A 472 -3.20 22.79 -18.38
C PRO A 472 -3.79 24.09 -17.81
N ASP A 473 -4.84 24.62 -18.45
CA ASP A 473 -5.45 25.92 -18.16
C ASP A 473 -6.80 25.78 -17.42
N ARG A 474 -6.84 25.02 -16.30
CA ARG A 474 -7.99 25.13 -15.38
C ARG A 474 -7.52 25.07 -13.95
#